data_71934aca87b0d1a8b0fd9916be353b64
#
_entry.id   71934aca87b0d1a8b0fd9916be353b64
#
_cell.length_a   1.000
_cell.length_b   1.000
_cell.length_c   1.000
_cell.angle_alpha   90.00
_cell.angle_beta   90.00
_cell.angle_gamma   90.00
#
_symmetry.space_group_name_H-M   'P 1'
#
loop_
_entity.id
_entity.type
_entity.pdbx_description
1 polymer ?
#
loop_
_entity_poly.entity_id
_entity_poly.type
_entity_poly.pdbx_seq_one_letter_code
_entity_poly.pdbx_strand_id
1 'polypeptide(L)'
;DKVADGFKVVARSGNIVAGIANESKKLYGVQFHPEVGLTENGKVILKNFLYDIAGCSGNFTVQNRELECIREIKEKVGTSKVLVLLSGGVDSTVCTALLNRALNQDQVIAVHIDNGFMRKRESQSVEEALKKLGIQVKVINAAHSFYNGTTTLPISDEDRTPRKRISKTLNMTTSPEEKRKIIGDTFVKIANEVIGEMSLKPEEVFLAQGTXRPDLIESASLVASGKAELIKTHHNDTELIXKLRGEGKVIEPLKDFIKMKS
;
A
#
# COMPACT_ATOMS: atom_id res chain seq x y z
N ASP A 1 -45.02 -4.27 3.61
CA ASP A 1 -44.18 -5.08 2.70
C ASP A 1 -44.16 -6.52 3.19
N LYS A 2 -44.17 -7.46 2.25
CA LYS A 2 -44.16 -8.88 2.55
C LYS A 2 -42.72 -9.39 2.77
N VAL A 3 -42.54 -10.12 3.85
CA VAL A 3 -41.25 -10.76 4.14
C VAL A 3 -41.09 -11.98 3.23
N ALA A 4 -39.89 -12.23 2.74
CA ALA A 4 -39.61 -13.34 1.83
C ALA A 4 -39.98 -14.68 2.46
N ASP A 5 -40.41 -15.62 1.61
CA ASP A 5 -40.79 -16.97 2.06
C ASP A 5 -39.57 -17.65 2.73
N GLY A 6 -39.82 -18.30 3.84
CA GLY A 6 -38.77 -18.94 4.62
C GLY A 6 -38.10 -18.06 5.66
N PHE A 7 -38.41 -16.76 5.65
CA PHE A 7 -37.87 -15.81 6.62
C PHE A 7 -38.93 -15.42 7.64
N LYS A 8 -38.49 -15.20 8.87
CA LYS A 8 -39.34 -14.64 9.91
C LYS A 8 -38.79 -13.29 10.36
N VAL A 9 -39.69 -12.46 10.90
CA VAL A 9 -39.29 -11.14 11.43
C VAL A 9 -38.65 -11.35 12.80
N VAL A 10 -37.43 -10.82 12.96
CA VAL A 10 -36.70 -10.92 14.25
C VAL A 10 -36.44 -9.56 14.87
N ALA A 11 -36.69 -8.47 14.16
CA ALA A 11 -36.55 -7.12 14.72
C ALA A 11 -37.51 -6.16 14.02
N ARG A 12 -38.04 -5.22 14.78
CA ARG A 12 -38.95 -4.18 14.30
C ARG A 12 -38.56 -2.82 14.86
N SER A 13 -38.84 -1.79 14.07
CA SER A 13 -38.81 -0.40 14.55
C SER A 13 -40.19 0.15 14.30
N GLY A 14 -41.01 0.19 15.37
CA GLY A 14 -42.43 0.47 15.23
C GLY A 14 -43.09 -0.58 14.35
N ASN A 15 -43.74 -0.15 13.28
CA ASN A 15 -44.38 -1.04 12.30
C ASN A 15 -43.49 -1.48 11.18
N ILE A 16 -42.24 -1.00 11.16
CA ILE A 16 -41.29 -1.30 10.10
C ILE A 16 -40.44 -2.54 10.44
N VAL A 17 -40.37 -3.47 9.51
CA VAL A 17 -39.51 -4.66 9.69
C VAL A 17 -38.05 -4.20 9.59
N ALA A 18 -37.29 -4.43 10.65
CA ALA A 18 -35.89 -3.99 10.73
C ALA A 18 -34.90 -5.17 10.67
N GLY A 19 -35.39 -6.40 10.86
CA GLY A 19 -34.52 -7.57 10.78
C GLY A 19 -35.33 -8.81 10.43
N ILE A 20 -34.75 -9.67 9.62
CA ILE A 20 -35.36 -10.95 9.20
C ILE A 20 -34.33 -12.06 9.33
N ALA A 21 -34.81 -13.29 9.47
CA ALA A 21 -33.93 -14.46 9.61
C ALA A 21 -34.52 -15.69 8.98
N ASN A 22 -33.66 -16.49 8.37
CA ASN A 22 -33.91 -17.89 8.05
C ASN A 22 -32.89 -18.68 8.86
N GLU A 23 -33.30 -19.18 10.02
CA GLU A 23 -32.37 -19.78 10.97
C GLU A 23 -31.80 -21.10 10.49
N SER A 24 -32.59 -21.88 9.75
CA SER A 24 -32.11 -23.19 9.24
C SER A 24 -30.99 -23.02 8.22
N LYS A 25 -31.02 -21.94 7.45
CA LYS A 25 -29.99 -21.64 6.45
C LYS A 25 -28.95 -20.66 6.97
N LYS A 26 -29.09 -20.16 8.21
CA LYS A 26 -28.19 -19.19 8.83
C LYS A 26 -28.07 -17.90 8.01
N LEU A 27 -29.22 -17.42 7.48
CA LEU A 27 -29.29 -16.20 6.71
C LEU A 27 -29.99 -15.13 7.57
N TYR A 28 -29.32 -14.00 7.76
CA TYR A 28 -29.83 -12.91 8.57
C TYR A 28 -29.69 -11.60 7.80
N GLY A 29 -30.74 -10.79 7.84
CA GLY A 29 -30.73 -9.50 7.18
C GLY A 29 -31.20 -8.41 8.12
N VAL A 30 -30.53 -7.25 8.10
CA VAL A 30 -30.93 -6.10 8.90
C VAL A 30 -31.04 -4.87 8.00
N GLN A 31 -31.94 -3.96 8.38
CA GLN A 31 -32.18 -2.73 7.64
C GLN A 31 -31.52 -1.52 8.31
N PHE A 32 -30.64 -1.76 9.25
CA PHE A 32 -29.90 -0.73 9.97
C PHE A 32 -28.41 -1.07 9.93
N HIS A 33 -27.60 -0.23 10.55
CA HIS A 33 -26.13 -0.34 10.50
C HIS A 33 -25.56 -0.69 11.87
N PRO A 34 -25.39 -1.99 12.17
CA PRO A 34 -24.83 -2.36 13.48
C PRO A 34 -23.39 -1.93 13.69
N GLU A 35 -22.68 -1.61 12.61
CA GLU A 35 -21.27 -1.20 12.69
C GLU A 35 -21.08 0.26 13.08
N VAL A 36 -22.13 1.09 13.05
CA VAL A 36 -21.97 2.49 13.42
C VAL A 36 -22.24 2.70 14.92
N GLY A 37 -21.57 3.72 15.48
CA GLY A 37 -21.64 4.00 16.91
C GLY A 37 -23.01 4.40 17.41
N LEU A 38 -23.89 4.89 16.53
CA LEU A 38 -25.25 5.27 16.90
C LEU A 38 -26.18 4.09 17.14
N THR A 39 -25.83 2.91 16.64
CA THR A 39 -26.64 1.71 16.87
C THR A 39 -26.32 1.14 18.25
N GLU A 40 -27.31 1.15 19.11
CA GLU A 40 -27.16 0.60 20.45
C GLU A 40 -26.92 -0.91 20.37
N ASN A 41 -25.89 -1.39 21.08
CA ASN A 41 -25.50 -2.80 21.13
C ASN A 41 -25.11 -3.37 19.76
N GLY A 42 -24.65 -2.52 18.83
CA GLY A 42 -24.23 -2.98 17.51
C GLY A 42 -23.12 -4.00 17.54
N LYS A 43 -22.13 -3.81 18.43
CA LYS A 43 -21.02 -4.75 18.60
C LYS A 43 -21.52 -6.12 19.10
N VAL A 44 -22.50 -6.14 19.98
CA VAL A 44 -23.09 -7.38 20.50
C VAL A 44 -23.79 -8.14 19.36
N ILE A 45 -24.52 -7.41 18.52
CA ILE A 45 -25.21 -7.99 17.36
C ILE A 45 -24.20 -8.65 16.41
N LEU A 46 -23.11 -7.94 16.08
CA LEU A 46 -22.07 -8.47 15.20
C LEU A 46 -21.36 -9.65 15.84
N LYS A 47 -21.08 -9.58 17.13
CA LYS A 47 -20.40 -10.64 17.86
C LYS A 47 -21.27 -11.91 17.90
N ASN A 48 -22.57 -11.75 18.16
CA ASN A 48 -23.49 -12.90 18.16
C ASN A 48 -23.53 -13.57 16.80
N PHE A 49 -23.58 -12.80 15.74
CA PHE A 49 -23.59 -13.37 14.39
C PHE A 49 -22.26 -14.09 14.09
N LEU A 50 -21.13 -13.43 14.32
CA LEU A 50 -19.82 -13.99 13.96
C LEU A 50 -19.49 -15.25 14.77
N TYR A 51 -19.72 -15.23 16.08
CA TYR A 51 -19.29 -16.33 16.94
C TYR A 51 -20.39 -17.38 17.14
N ASP A 52 -21.60 -16.97 17.48
CA ASP A 52 -22.67 -17.92 17.84
C ASP A 52 -23.34 -18.53 16.60
N ILE A 53 -23.49 -17.76 15.52
CA ILE A 53 -24.20 -18.21 14.32
C ILE A 53 -23.23 -18.73 13.27
N ALA A 54 -22.26 -17.89 12.86
CA ALA A 54 -21.31 -18.25 11.81
C ALA A 54 -20.17 -19.17 12.30
N GLY A 55 -19.95 -19.24 13.60
CA GLY A 55 -18.96 -20.13 14.18
C GLY A 55 -17.51 -19.68 14.03
N CYS A 56 -17.28 -18.39 13.86
CA CYS A 56 -15.93 -17.86 13.78
C CYS A 56 -15.19 -18.02 15.10
N SER A 57 -13.90 -18.33 15.04
CA SER A 57 -13.11 -18.59 16.25
C SER A 57 -12.50 -17.35 16.88
N GLY A 58 -12.49 -16.21 16.15
CA GLY A 58 -11.91 -14.97 16.67
C GLY A 58 -10.40 -14.94 16.69
N ASN A 59 -9.76 -15.78 15.88
CA ASN A 59 -8.30 -15.89 15.85
C ASN A 59 -7.63 -14.93 14.85
N PHE A 60 -8.39 -14.11 14.16
CA PHE A 60 -7.85 -13.10 13.27
C PHE A 60 -7.56 -11.83 14.09
N THR A 61 -6.41 -11.83 14.77
CA THR A 61 -5.98 -10.71 15.61
C THR A 61 -4.81 -10.00 14.95
N VAL A 62 -4.56 -8.75 15.37
CA VAL A 62 -3.41 -7.98 14.88
C VAL A 62 -2.11 -8.72 15.21
N GLN A 63 -2.02 -9.27 16.41
CA GLN A 63 -0.83 -10.02 16.84
C GLN A 63 -0.60 -11.26 15.97
N ASN A 64 -1.65 -12.02 15.70
CA ASN A 64 -1.55 -13.20 14.85
C ASN A 64 -1.19 -12.82 13.41
N ARG A 65 -1.74 -11.71 12.90
CA ARG A 65 -1.40 -11.23 11.57
C ARG A 65 0.05 -10.79 11.50
N GLU A 66 0.55 -10.16 12.55
CA GLU A 66 1.96 -9.74 12.62
C GLU A 66 2.90 -10.95 12.56
N LEU A 67 2.60 -11.99 13.34
CA LEU A 67 3.42 -13.21 13.36
C LEU A 67 3.39 -13.91 12.01
N GLU A 68 2.22 -13.99 11.38
CA GLU A 68 2.07 -14.58 10.06
C GLU A 68 2.85 -13.79 9.00
N CYS A 69 2.79 -12.47 9.07
CA CYS A 69 3.54 -11.60 8.17
C CYS A 69 5.05 -11.83 8.29
N ILE A 70 5.54 -11.90 9.53
CA ILE A 70 6.96 -12.16 9.81
C ILE A 70 7.37 -13.51 9.19
N ARG A 71 6.55 -14.54 9.37
CA ARG A 71 6.83 -15.87 8.81
C ARG A 71 6.90 -15.82 7.28
N GLU A 72 5.93 -15.14 6.65
CA GLU A 72 5.89 -15.00 5.19
C GLU A 72 7.12 -14.27 4.66
N ILE A 73 7.55 -13.21 5.35
CA ILE A 73 8.75 -12.47 4.96
C ILE A 73 9.97 -13.36 5.02
N LYS A 74 10.15 -14.10 6.11
CA LYS A 74 11.29 -14.99 6.29
C LYS A 74 11.35 -16.04 5.18
N GLU A 75 10.21 -16.65 4.86
CA GLU A 75 10.14 -17.69 3.83
C GLU A 75 10.44 -17.14 2.44
N LYS A 76 9.88 -15.98 2.10
CA LYS A 76 10.02 -15.43 0.76
C LYS A 76 11.42 -14.85 0.53
N VAL A 77 11.97 -14.16 1.51
CA VAL A 77 13.25 -13.45 1.38
C VAL A 77 14.45 -14.38 1.58
N GLY A 78 14.37 -15.27 2.55
CA GLY A 78 15.49 -16.14 2.86
C GLY A 78 16.70 -15.33 3.28
N THR A 79 17.83 -15.53 2.60
CA THR A 79 19.09 -14.83 2.88
C THR A 79 19.28 -13.59 2.01
N SER A 80 18.36 -13.31 1.11
CA SER A 80 18.43 -12.15 0.21
C SER A 80 18.31 -10.84 0.99
N LYS A 81 18.63 -9.75 0.32
CA LYS A 81 18.47 -8.41 0.88
C LYS A 81 17.09 -7.85 0.51
N VAL A 82 16.61 -6.90 1.30
CA VAL A 82 15.36 -6.20 1.05
C VAL A 82 15.65 -4.71 1.01
N LEU A 83 15.25 -4.06 -0.08
CA LEU A 83 15.32 -2.62 -0.22
C LEU A 83 13.95 -2.02 0.08
N VAL A 84 13.90 -1.14 1.07
CA VAL A 84 12.69 -0.41 1.45
C VAL A 84 12.86 1.03 1.01
N LEU A 85 11.95 1.49 0.14
CA LEU A 85 11.93 2.90 -0.27
C LEU A 85 10.88 3.63 0.55
N LEU A 86 11.35 4.48 1.44
CA LEU A 86 10.51 5.17 2.42
C LEU A 86 10.01 6.49 1.85
N SER A 87 8.70 6.70 1.87
CA SER A 87 8.08 7.94 1.38
C SER A 87 7.76 8.93 2.50
N GLY A 88 8.03 8.56 3.74
CA GLY A 88 7.80 9.43 4.89
C GLY A 88 6.52 9.17 5.65
N GLY A 89 5.70 8.25 5.21
CA GLY A 89 4.46 7.92 5.89
C GLY A 89 4.64 6.92 7.03
N VAL A 90 3.63 6.82 7.88
CA VAL A 90 3.59 5.87 8.98
C VAL A 90 3.69 4.42 8.45
N ASP A 91 3.01 4.16 7.33
CA ASP A 91 2.95 2.82 6.76
C ASP A 91 4.33 2.30 6.38
N SER A 92 5.17 3.14 5.76
CA SER A 92 6.51 2.72 5.38
C SER A 92 7.40 2.49 6.60
N THR A 93 7.20 3.25 7.68
CA THR A 93 7.92 3.05 8.94
C THR A 93 7.53 1.71 9.57
N VAL A 94 6.23 1.40 9.62
CA VAL A 94 5.73 0.13 10.16
C VAL A 94 6.24 -1.04 9.30
N CYS A 95 6.21 -0.89 7.99
CA CYS A 95 6.74 -1.89 7.06
C CYS A 95 8.21 -2.21 7.37
N THR A 96 9.02 -1.17 7.54
CA THR A 96 10.44 -1.32 7.83
C THR A 96 10.66 -1.99 9.19
N ALA A 97 9.85 -1.65 10.19
CA ALA A 97 9.92 -2.27 11.50
C ALA A 97 9.60 -3.77 11.44
N LEU A 98 8.60 -4.15 10.65
CA LEU A 98 8.25 -5.56 10.45
C LEU A 98 9.39 -6.32 9.76
N LEU A 99 10.00 -5.71 8.75
CA LEU A 99 11.14 -6.30 8.06
C LEU A 99 12.32 -6.51 9.03
N ASN A 100 12.56 -5.53 9.89
CA ASN A 100 13.64 -5.62 10.86
C ASN A 100 13.40 -6.72 11.90
N ARG A 101 12.13 -7.00 12.23
CA ARG A 101 11.77 -8.10 13.12
C ARG A 101 11.92 -9.47 12.45
N ALA A 102 11.63 -9.52 11.13
CA ALA A 102 11.66 -10.77 10.39
C ALA A 102 13.04 -11.16 9.91
N LEU A 103 13.92 -10.20 9.65
CA LEU A 103 15.19 -10.41 8.98
C LEU A 103 16.34 -9.87 9.82
N ASN A 104 17.56 -10.24 9.46
CA ASN A 104 18.77 -9.70 10.10
C ASN A 104 18.95 -8.24 9.67
N GLN A 105 19.59 -7.47 10.54
CA GLN A 105 19.80 -6.03 10.33
C GLN A 105 20.54 -5.74 9.02
N ASP A 106 21.48 -6.59 8.65
CA ASP A 106 22.27 -6.41 7.43
C ASP A 106 21.49 -6.75 6.15
N GLN A 107 20.33 -7.39 6.28
CA GLN A 107 19.49 -7.70 5.12
C GLN A 107 18.58 -6.53 4.72
N VAL A 108 18.27 -5.63 5.65
CA VAL A 108 17.30 -4.55 5.41
C VAL A 108 18.05 -3.27 5.04
N ILE A 109 17.79 -2.78 3.84
CA ILE A 109 18.37 -1.53 3.32
C ILE A 109 17.24 -0.51 3.20
N ALA A 110 17.25 0.50 4.05
CA ALA A 110 16.21 1.51 4.10
C ALA A 110 16.72 2.80 3.46
N VAL A 111 16.00 3.28 2.45
CA VAL A 111 16.33 4.51 1.73
C VAL A 111 15.12 5.44 1.76
N HIS A 112 15.30 6.64 2.28
CA HIS A 112 14.27 7.67 2.29
C HIS A 112 14.59 8.71 1.22
N ILE A 113 13.69 8.85 0.26
CA ILE A 113 13.83 9.84 -0.80
C ILE A 113 12.99 11.06 -0.42
N ASP A 114 13.66 12.14 -0.05
CA ASP A 114 13.01 13.39 0.31
C ASP A 114 12.72 14.16 -0.98
N ASN A 115 11.45 14.25 -1.32
CA ASN A 115 11.01 14.90 -2.56
C ASN A 115 10.83 16.41 -2.43
N GLY A 116 11.04 16.96 -1.24
CA GLY A 116 10.88 18.39 -1.00
C GLY A 116 9.44 18.83 -0.71
N PHE A 117 8.48 17.93 -0.80
CA PHE A 117 7.07 18.26 -0.56
C PHE A 117 6.57 17.82 0.80
N MET A 118 7.44 17.21 1.59
CA MET A 118 7.10 16.75 2.93
C MET A 118 7.03 17.96 3.88
N ARG A 119 6.19 17.80 4.90
CA ARG A 119 6.13 18.82 5.95
C ARG A 119 7.49 18.93 6.63
N LYS A 120 7.77 20.13 7.14
CA LYS A 120 8.99 20.39 7.89
C LYS A 120 9.16 19.31 8.97
N ARG A 121 10.34 18.73 9.01
CA ARG A 121 10.74 17.69 9.99
C ARG A 121 10.18 16.29 9.75
N GLU A 122 9.38 16.06 8.69
CA GLU A 122 8.89 14.68 8.43
C GLU A 122 10.04 13.73 8.12
N SER A 123 10.98 14.14 7.26
CA SER A 123 12.14 13.32 6.93
C SER A 123 12.98 13.01 8.17
N GLN A 124 13.19 14.04 8.99
CA GLN A 124 13.95 13.89 10.23
C GLN A 124 13.23 12.95 11.21
N SER A 125 11.91 13.05 11.30
CA SER A 125 11.10 12.18 12.17
C SER A 125 11.19 10.72 11.75
N VAL A 126 11.16 10.45 10.44
CA VAL A 126 11.30 9.10 9.89
C VAL A 126 12.67 8.53 10.26
N GLU A 127 13.71 9.31 10.03
CA GLU A 127 15.08 8.89 10.32
C GLU A 127 15.26 8.59 11.80
N GLU A 128 14.75 9.46 12.69
CA GLU A 128 14.85 9.30 14.13
C GLU A 128 14.07 8.08 14.63
N ALA A 129 12.86 7.88 14.09
CA ALA A 129 12.02 6.75 14.48
C ALA A 129 12.68 5.42 14.15
N LEU A 130 13.25 5.32 12.96
CA LEU A 130 13.92 4.07 12.53
C LEU A 130 15.26 3.87 13.24
N LYS A 131 15.97 4.96 13.54
CA LYS A 131 17.22 4.89 14.31
C LYS A 131 16.98 4.30 15.71
N LYS A 132 15.87 4.65 16.34
CA LYS A 132 15.47 4.09 17.64
C LYS A 132 15.27 2.58 17.58
N LEU A 133 14.89 2.06 16.40
CA LEU A 133 14.71 0.63 16.18
C LEU A 133 16.01 -0.06 15.73
N GLY A 134 17.11 0.67 15.67
CA GLY A 134 18.38 0.13 15.23
C GLY A 134 18.55 0.06 13.73
N ILE A 135 17.70 0.74 12.97
CA ILE A 135 17.71 0.71 11.52
C ILE A 135 18.39 1.99 11.00
N GLN A 136 19.41 1.83 10.18
CA GLN A 136 20.05 2.95 9.51
C GLN A 136 19.30 3.28 8.21
N VAL A 137 18.99 4.55 8.02
CA VAL A 137 18.27 5.03 6.85
C VAL A 137 19.19 5.92 6.04
N LYS A 138 19.34 5.61 4.75
CA LYS A 138 20.04 6.49 3.83
C LYS A 138 19.03 7.53 3.33
N VAL A 139 19.28 8.81 3.63
CA VAL A 139 18.38 9.90 3.22
C VAL A 139 18.96 10.52 1.95
N ILE A 140 18.12 10.58 0.92
CA ILE A 140 18.47 11.20 -0.36
C ILE A 140 17.66 12.48 -0.51
N ASN A 141 18.33 13.62 -0.53
CA ASN A 141 17.67 14.90 -0.76
C ASN A 141 17.50 15.08 -2.27
N ALA A 142 16.29 14.91 -2.75
CA ALA A 142 15.97 14.93 -4.17
C ALA A 142 14.99 16.05 -4.54
N ALA A 143 14.85 17.05 -3.67
CA ALA A 143 13.90 18.15 -3.89
C ALA A 143 14.07 18.81 -5.25
N HIS A 144 15.32 19.10 -5.62
CA HIS A 144 15.63 19.76 -6.89
C HIS A 144 15.24 18.87 -8.08
N SER A 145 15.54 17.58 -8.00
CA SER A 145 15.19 16.63 -9.05
C SER A 145 13.69 16.53 -9.27
N PHE A 146 12.90 16.53 -8.20
CA PHE A 146 11.44 16.50 -8.31
C PHE A 146 10.91 17.81 -8.87
N TYR A 147 11.40 18.93 -8.37
CA TYR A 147 10.95 20.25 -8.81
C TYR A 147 11.12 20.41 -10.33
N ASN A 148 12.22 19.92 -10.88
CA ASN A 148 12.54 20.02 -12.29
C ASN A 148 12.22 18.74 -13.07
N GLY A 149 11.51 17.79 -12.46
CA GLY A 149 11.19 16.52 -13.10
C GLY A 149 10.21 16.68 -14.26
N THR A 150 10.33 15.80 -15.23
CA THR A 150 9.44 15.72 -16.39
C THR A 150 9.04 14.28 -16.63
N THR A 151 8.05 14.08 -17.50
CA THR A 151 7.63 12.75 -17.93
C THR A 151 7.30 12.80 -19.42
N THR A 152 7.05 11.66 -20.01
CA THR A 152 6.58 11.57 -21.39
C THR A 152 5.07 11.36 -21.40
N LEU A 153 4.41 12.05 -22.31
CA LEU A 153 2.94 12.05 -22.43
C LEU A 153 2.57 11.78 -23.88
N PRO A 154 1.38 11.22 -24.15
CA PRO A 154 0.88 11.16 -25.53
C PRO A 154 0.77 12.58 -26.10
N ILE A 155 0.95 12.71 -27.42
CA ILE A 155 0.86 14.01 -28.09
C ILE A 155 -0.52 14.63 -27.85
N SER A 156 -1.57 13.81 -27.92
CA SER A 156 -2.93 14.23 -27.55
C SER A 156 -3.69 13.01 -27.04
N ASP A 157 -4.79 13.25 -26.31
CA ASP A 157 -5.64 12.17 -25.80
C ASP A 157 -6.27 11.35 -26.92
N GLU A 158 -6.42 11.94 -28.10
CA GLU A 158 -7.03 11.29 -29.26
C GLU A 158 -6.00 10.56 -30.13
N ASP A 159 -4.72 10.85 -29.96
CA ASP A 159 -3.65 10.27 -30.77
C ASP A 159 -3.29 8.88 -30.26
N ARG A 160 -3.63 7.86 -31.04
CA ARG A 160 -3.33 6.46 -30.70
C ARG A 160 -1.98 5.99 -31.22
N THR A 161 -1.20 6.88 -31.84
CA THR A 161 0.15 6.54 -32.29
C THR A 161 1.09 6.47 -31.09
N PRO A 162 2.26 5.79 -31.24
CA PRO A 162 3.23 5.73 -30.16
C PRO A 162 4.02 7.01 -29.95
N ARG A 163 3.70 8.09 -30.68
CA ARG A 163 4.39 9.37 -30.54
C ARG A 163 4.10 9.98 -29.18
N LYS A 164 5.15 10.54 -28.56
CA LYS A 164 5.07 11.13 -27.23
C LYS A 164 5.76 12.49 -27.20
N ARG A 165 5.32 13.30 -26.27
CA ARG A 165 5.94 14.60 -25.98
C ARG A 165 6.48 14.62 -24.56
N ILE A 166 7.44 15.50 -24.30
CA ILE A 166 7.97 15.69 -22.95
C ILE A 166 7.06 16.71 -22.26
N SER A 167 6.67 16.43 -21.02
CA SER A 167 5.84 17.32 -20.23
C SER A 167 6.60 18.57 -19.82
N LYS A 168 5.88 19.57 -19.30
CA LYS A 168 6.50 20.66 -18.56
C LYS A 168 7.14 20.08 -17.30
N THR A 169 8.03 20.86 -16.68
CA THR A 169 8.56 20.46 -15.38
C THR A 169 7.47 20.48 -14.33
N LEU A 170 7.70 19.75 -13.24
CA LEU A 170 6.70 19.61 -12.17
C LEU A 170 6.27 20.98 -11.64
N ASN A 171 7.22 21.89 -11.44
CA ASN A 171 6.94 23.22 -10.91
C ASN A 171 6.09 24.07 -11.86
N MET A 172 6.04 23.72 -13.14
CA MET A 172 5.26 24.44 -14.15
C MET A 172 3.96 23.74 -14.53
N THR A 173 3.73 22.55 -14.01
CA THR A 173 2.58 21.71 -14.36
C THR A 173 1.40 22.06 -13.48
N THR A 174 0.20 22.18 -14.07
CA THR A 174 -1.04 22.47 -13.34
C THR A 174 -1.96 21.27 -13.24
N SER A 175 -1.88 20.33 -14.19
CA SER A 175 -2.74 19.14 -14.19
C SER A 175 -2.34 18.18 -13.06
N PRO A 176 -3.28 17.84 -12.15
CA PRO A 176 -2.96 16.88 -11.06
C PRO A 176 -2.51 15.52 -11.57
N GLU A 177 -3.10 15.04 -12.65
CA GLU A 177 -2.74 13.75 -13.24
C GLU A 177 -1.31 13.75 -13.77
N GLU A 178 -0.93 14.82 -14.48
CA GLU A 178 0.44 14.97 -14.99
C GLU A 178 1.43 15.13 -13.85
N LYS A 179 1.06 15.85 -12.78
CA LYS A 179 1.92 15.99 -11.60
C LYS A 179 2.21 14.63 -10.97
N ARG A 180 1.18 13.79 -10.80
CA ARG A 180 1.34 12.45 -10.24
C ARG A 180 2.29 11.61 -11.08
N LYS A 181 2.15 11.70 -12.39
CA LYS A 181 3.00 10.93 -13.31
C LYS A 181 4.46 11.40 -13.25
N ILE A 182 4.68 12.72 -13.20
CA ILE A 182 6.03 13.28 -13.07
C ILE A 182 6.67 12.82 -11.76
N ILE A 183 5.91 12.90 -10.66
CA ILE A 183 6.40 12.50 -9.33
C ILE A 183 6.77 11.01 -9.34
N GLY A 184 5.88 10.18 -9.88
CA GLY A 184 6.13 8.74 -9.95
C GLY A 184 7.35 8.38 -10.79
N ASP A 185 7.46 8.96 -11.97
CA ASP A 185 8.60 8.69 -12.87
C ASP A 185 9.91 9.17 -12.26
N THR A 186 9.89 10.35 -11.63
CA THR A 186 11.09 10.91 -10.99
C THR A 186 11.52 10.04 -9.80
N PHE A 187 10.55 9.57 -9.02
CA PHE A 187 10.83 8.67 -7.89
C PHE A 187 11.52 7.40 -8.36
N VAL A 188 11.00 6.76 -9.42
CA VAL A 188 11.58 5.54 -9.97
C VAL A 188 12.99 5.80 -10.48
N LYS A 189 13.19 6.91 -11.18
CA LYS A 189 14.51 7.28 -11.70
C LYS A 189 15.53 7.43 -10.57
N ILE A 190 15.18 8.16 -9.51
CA ILE A 190 16.07 8.38 -8.37
C ILE A 190 16.33 7.05 -7.65
N ALA A 191 15.29 6.25 -7.45
CA ALA A 191 15.43 4.94 -6.80
C ALA A 191 16.40 4.05 -7.56
N ASN A 192 16.30 4.02 -8.91
CA ASN A 192 17.22 3.24 -9.73
C ASN A 192 18.65 3.74 -9.62
N GLU A 193 18.84 5.05 -9.57
CA GLU A 193 20.18 5.65 -9.41
C GLU A 193 20.80 5.24 -8.08
N VAL A 194 20.02 5.28 -7.01
CA VAL A 194 20.49 4.90 -5.67
C VAL A 194 20.84 3.41 -5.61
N ILE A 195 19.99 2.56 -6.18
CA ILE A 195 20.22 1.12 -6.24
C ILE A 195 21.51 0.83 -7.01
N GLY A 196 21.72 1.54 -8.13
CA GLY A 196 22.94 1.42 -8.92
C GLY A 196 24.20 1.78 -8.14
N GLU A 197 24.12 2.84 -7.35
CA GLU A 197 25.24 3.27 -6.50
C GLU A 197 25.55 2.26 -5.40
N MET A 198 24.56 1.51 -4.94
CA MET A 198 24.73 0.50 -3.90
C MET A 198 25.26 -0.82 -4.43
N SER A 199 25.38 -0.96 -5.74
CA SER A 199 25.86 -2.17 -6.43
C SER A 199 25.03 -3.41 -6.08
N LEU A 200 23.73 -3.24 -5.93
CA LEU A 200 22.81 -4.33 -5.62
C LEU A 200 22.48 -5.12 -6.89
N LYS A 201 22.54 -6.45 -6.78
CA LYS A 201 22.22 -7.34 -7.90
C LYS A 201 20.75 -7.75 -7.85
N PRO A 202 20.03 -7.71 -8.99
CA PRO A 202 18.59 -8.05 -8.99
C PRO A 202 18.28 -9.42 -8.40
N GLU A 203 19.16 -10.40 -8.59
CA GLU A 203 18.93 -11.76 -8.09
C GLU A 203 19.07 -11.87 -6.57
N GLU A 204 19.63 -10.86 -5.90
CA GLU A 204 19.87 -10.88 -4.46
C GLU A 204 18.99 -9.91 -3.67
N VAL A 205 18.04 -9.24 -4.34
CA VAL A 205 17.30 -8.14 -3.72
C VAL A 205 15.80 -8.29 -3.92
N PHE A 206 15.03 -8.05 -2.87
CA PHE A 206 13.59 -7.86 -2.92
C PHE A 206 13.26 -6.39 -2.69
N LEU A 207 12.21 -5.91 -3.33
CA LEU A 207 11.70 -4.56 -3.10
C LEU A 207 10.50 -4.63 -2.15
N ALA A 208 10.54 -3.87 -1.06
CA ALA A 208 9.44 -3.82 -0.11
C ALA A 208 8.64 -2.53 -0.28
N GLN A 209 7.33 -2.67 -0.34
CA GLN A 209 6.40 -1.55 -0.43
C GLN A 209 5.56 -1.49 0.84
N GLY A 210 5.54 -0.33 1.48
CA GLY A 210 4.79 -0.12 2.70
C GLY A 210 3.42 0.49 2.43
N THR A 211 2.57 -0.30 1.79
CA THR A 211 1.22 0.17 1.42
C THR A 211 0.15 -0.68 2.09
N UNK A 212 -0.73 -0.16 2.73
CA UNK A 212 -1.79 -0.79 3.32
C UNK A 212 -2.71 -1.16 2.26
N ARG A 213 -3.67 -1.96 2.51
CA ARG A 213 -4.57 -2.54 1.53
C ARG A 213 -5.49 -1.53 0.84
N PRO A 214 -6.10 -0.58 1.55
CA PRO A 214 -6.91 0.45 0.87
C PRO A 214 -6.12 1.29 -0.11
N ASP A 215 -4.85 1.54 0.19
CA ASP A 215 -4.00 2.37 -0.66
C ASP A 215 -3.43 1.60 -1.85
N LEU A 216 -3.50 0.27 -1.82
CA LEU A 216 -3.06 -0.58 -2.95
C LEU A 216 -3.90 -0.33 -4.20
N ILE A 217 -5.18 -0.05 -4.03
CA ILE A 217 -6.08 0.24 -5.15
C ILE A 217 -5.66 1.55 -5.82
N GLU A 218 -5.31 2.55 -5.04
CA GLU A 218 -4.86 3.85 -5.53
C GLU A 218 -3.48 3.76 -6.18
N SER A 219 -2.53 3.09 -5.53
CA SER A 219 -1.18 2.92 -6.07
C SER A 219 -1.13 1.93 -7.22
N ALA A 220 -2.04 0.96 -7.29
CA ALA A 220 -2.09 0.02 -8.40
C ALA A 220 -2.41 0.71 -9.73
N SER A 221 -3.25 1.75 -9.70
CA SER A 221 -3.53 2.52 -10.91
C SER A 221 -2.31 3.33 -11.36
N LEU A 222 -1.52 3.85 -10.42
CA LEU A 222 -0.28 4.56 -10.72
C LEU A 222 0.81 3.60 -11.21
N VAL A 223 0.89 2.42 -10.61
CA VAL A 223 1.85 1.39 -10.99
C VAL A 223 1.47 0.75 -12.33
N ALA A 224 0.17 0.52 -12.56
CA ALA A 224 -0.30 -0.08 -13.80
C ALA A 224 -0.11 0.87 -14.98
N SER A 225 -0.35 2.17 -14.80
CA SER A 225 -0.10 3.15 -15.85
C SER A 225 1.40 3.33 -16.11
N GLY A 226 2.24 3.22 -15.08
CA GLY A 226 3.69 3.25 -15.22
C GLY A 226 4.27 1.99 -15.85
N LYS A 227 3.62 0.85 -15.61
CA LYS A 227 4.10 -0.45 -16.09
C LYS A 227 4.01 -0.59 -17.61
N ALA A 228 2.95 -0.05 -18.20
CA ALA A 228 2.77 -0.12 -19.65
C ALA A 228 3.71 0.82 -20.40
N GLU A 229 4.20 1.87 -19.77
CA GLU A 229 5.05 2.86 -20.40
C GLU A 229 6.54 2.68 -20.13
N LEU A 230 6.89 2.16 -18.97
CA LEU A 230 8.29 1.83 -18.66
C LEU A 230 8.88 0.78 -19.59
N ILE A 231 8.02 -0.09 -20.12
CA ILE A 231 8.45 -1.12 -21.08
C ILE A 231 8.85 -0.51 -22.43
N LYS A 232 8.41 0.72 -22.72
CA LYS A 232 8.59 1.35 -24.04
C LYS A 232 9.70 2.40 -24.11
N THR A 233 10.29 2.80 -23.00
CA THR A 233 11.37 3.78 -23.04
C THR A 233 12.72 3.08 -23.03
N HIS A 234 13.50 3.37 -24.07
CA HIS A 234 14.74 2.69 -24.39
C HIS A 234 15.94 3.09 -23.54
N HIS A 235 15.81 3.16 -22.21
CA HIS A 235 16.97 3.43 -21.38
C HIS A 235 17.16 2.31 -20.38
N ASN A 236 18.30 1.67 -20.45
CA ASN A 236 18.67 0.47 -19.71
C ASN A 236 18.71 0.67 -18.18
N ASP A 237 18.62 1.90 -17.70
CA ASP A 237 18.83 2.20 -16.30
C ASP A 237 17.54 2.23 -15.44
N THR A 238 16.37 2.27 -16.09
CA THR A 238 15.09 2.21 -15.37
C THR A 238 14.64 0.78 -15.10
N GLU A 239 15.49 -0.18 -15.38
CA GLU A 239 15.08 -1.58 -15.46
C GLU A 239 15.04 -2.33 -14.15
N LEU A 240 15.78 -1.91 -13.12
CA LEU A 240 15.91 -2.76 -11.94
C LEU A 240 14.57 -2.90 -11.20
N ILE A 241 13.88 -1.81 -10.96
CA ILE A 241 12.58 -1.87 -10.31
C ILE A 241 11.54 -2.60 -11.16
N UNK A 242 11.52 -2.37 -12.12
CA UNK A 242 10.75 -3.00 -13.05
C UNK A 242 11.00 -4.42 -13.14
N LYS A 243 12.21 -4.67 -13.30
CA LYS A 243 12.63 -6.06 -13.33
C LYS A 243 12.26 -6.82 -12.06
N LEU A 244 12.51 -6.25 -10.90
CA LEU A 244 12.15 -6.87 -9.62
C LEU A 244 10.63 -7.10 -9.53
N ARG A 245 9.84 -6.16 -10.00
CA ARG A 245 8.38 -6.33 -10.03
C ARG A 245 7.97 -7.43 -11.00
N GLY A 246 8.59 -7.47 -12.17
CA GLY A 246 8.30 -8.48 -13.19
C GLY A 246 8.66 -9.89 -12.76
N GLU A 247 9.70 -10.03 -11.93
CA GLU A 247 10.16 -11.32 -11.43
C GLU A 247 9.46 -11.74 -10.14
N GLY A 248 8.50 -10.96 -9.65
CA GLY A 248 7.80 -11.28 -8.41
C GLY A 248 8.62 -11.03 -7.16
N LYS A 249 9.67 -10.22 -7.26
CA LYS A 249 10.56 -9.90 -6.14
C LYS A 249 10.11 -8.64 -5.42
N VAL A 250 8.82 -8.50 -5.21
CA VAL A 250 8.22 -7.42 -4.44
C VAL A 250 7.47 -8.03 -3.27
N ILE A 251 7.70 -7.50 -2.08
CA ILE A 251 6.96 -7.90 -0.89
C ILE A 251 6.16 -6.70 -0.38
N GLU A 252 4.98 -6.99 0.13
CA GLU A 252 4.06 -5.98 0.65
C GLU A 252 3.65 -6.38 2.08
N PRO A 253 4.50 -6.10 3.07
CA PRO A 253 4.25 -6.58 4.43
C PRO A 253 2.92 -6.14 5.03
N LEU A 254 2.39 -5.00 4.60
CA LEU A 254 1.15 -4.45 5.15
C LEU A 254 -0.10 -4.77 4.32
N LYS A 255 0.01 -5.60 3.29
CA LYS A 255 -1.11 -5.85 2.36
C LYS A 255 -2.37 -6.37 3.05
N ASP A 256 -2.22 -7.14 4.13
CA ASP A 256 -3.34 -7.73 4.84
C ASP A 256 -3.74 -6.96 6.10
N PHE A 257 -3.10 -5.83 6.36
CA PHE A 257 -3.47 -4.95 7.46
C PHE A 257 -4.43 -3.88 6.96
N ILE A 258 -5.47 -3.60 7.73
CA ILE A 258 -6.43 -2.55 7.42
C ILE A 258 -6.01 -1.30 8.19
N LYS A 259 -5.96 -0.18 7.49
CA LYS A 259 -5.70 1.11 8.14
C LYS A 259 -6.81 1.40 9.14
N MET A 260 -6.46 1.45 10.40
CA MET A 260 -7.39 1.89 11.42
C MET A 260 -7.41 3.42 11.40
N LYS A 261 -8.60 3.96 11.22
CA LYS A 261 -8.76 5.42 11.30
C LYS A 261 -8.47 5.84 12.73
N SER A 262 -7.50 6.74 12.87
CA SER A 262 -7.16 7.36 14.16
C SER A 262 -8.24 8.33 14.59
#